data_bc538eb5f2671e6194bb34351a22500a
#
_entry.id   bc538eb5f2671e6194bb34351a22500a
#
_cell.length_a   1.000
_cell.length_b   1.000
_cell.length_c   1.000
_cell.angle_alpha   90.00
_cell.angle_beta   90.00
_cell.angle_gamma   90.00
#
_symmetry.space_group_name_H-M   'P 1'
#
loop_
_entity.id
_entity.type
_entity.pdbx_description
1 polymer ?
#
loop_
_entity_poly.entity_id
_entity_poly.type
_entity_poly.pdbx_seq_one_letter_code
_entity_poly.pdbx_strand_id
1 'polypeptide(L)'
;DSVYAGMPEYSDKWAMGQENGTHWVPAEADVSIRPGWYYHAYEDHKLKTLPELLEIYYQSIGQNSSLLINFPVDTRGLIPDSDVQAILELAAKVKEDFAVNLATGTKVSASSSRGAGYLASQVLDGNYDSYWSSAAGERSASVELDFGLPRSFNRILIQEYVNLGQRVSAFTVEKEVEGKWLPLAQGTTIGYTRILRVPDTQSQKIRINFLEAKGEPLIAELGVYAAPALVFPPKITRSTAGLVSITASDPGLEIYYTLDGSLPLA
;
A
#
# COMPACT_ATOMS: atom_id res chain seq x y z
N ASP A 1 -15.38 8.63 -21.23
CA ASP A 1 -14.51 7.44 -21.30
C ASP A 1 -14.39 6.91 -19.88
N SER A 2 -14.85 5.68 -19.66
CA SER A 2 -14.77 5.04 -18.34
C SER A 2 -13.40 4.40 -18.18
N VAL A 3 -12.61 4.86 -17.21
CA VAL A 3 -11.35 4.24 -16.81
C VAL A 3 -11.62 3.52 -15.50
N TYR A 4 -11.28 2.25 -15.39
CA TYR A 4 -11.49 1.45 -14.17
C TYR A 4 -10.20 0.81 -13.68
N ALA A 5 -10.16 0.50 -12.40
CA ALA A 5 -9.01 -0.15 -11.78
C ALA A 5 -8.69 -1.47 -12.50
N GLY A 6 -7.41 -1.64 -12.88
CA GLY A 6 -6.93 -2.78 -13.67
C GLY A 6 -6.74 -2.49 -15.16
N MET A 7 -7.16 -1.33 -15.67
CA MET A 7 -6.73 -0.89 -17.00
C MET A 7 -5.27 -0.38 -16.92
N PRO A 8 -4.43 -0.66 -17.93
CA PRO A 8 -3.05 -0.16 -17.96
C PRO A 8 -2.95 1.37 -17.81
N GLU A 9 -3.89 2.11 -18.41
CA GLU A 9 -3.92 3.57 -18.32
C GLU A 9 -4.31 4.08 -16.92
N TYR A 10 -4.94 3.26 -16.08
CA TYR A 10 -5.38 3.67 -14.75
C TYR A 10 -4.18 3.91 -13.82
N SER A 11 -3.19 3.02 -13.80
CA SER A 11 -2.03 3.13 -12.93
C SER A 11 -1.13 4.32 -13.29
N ASP A 12 -0.98 4.64 -14.57
CA ASP A 12 -0.04 5.65 -15.03
C ASP A 12 -0.64 7.06 -15.07
N LYS A 13 -1.94 7.18 -15.31
CA LYS A 13 -2.58 8.47 -15.56
C LYS A 13 -3.56 8.91 -14.48
N TRP A 14 -4.26 7.97 -13.84
CA TRP A 14 -5.38 8.29 -12.95
C TRP A 14 -5.13 7.94 -11.49
N ALA A 15 -4.37 6.88 -11.22
CA ALA A 15 -4.05 6.46 -9.86
C ALA A 15 -3.11 7.42 -9.12
N MET A 16 -2.39 8.27 -9.84
CA MET A 16 -1.48 9.28 -9.28
C MET A 16 -2.23 10.53 -8.77
N GLY A 17 -3.52 10.65 -9.05
CA GLY A 17 -4.33 11.84 -8.78
C GLY A 17 -4.10 12.94 -9.83
N GLN A 18 -4.88 14.02 -9.72
CA GLN A 18 -4.80 15.16 -10.62
C GLN A 18 -4.21 16.37 -9.88
N GLU A 19 -2.93 16.64 -10.06
CA GLU A 19 -2.22 17.74 -9.43
C GLU A 19 -2.83 19.11 -9.75
N ASN A 20 -3.44 19.26 -10.93
CA ASN A 20 -4.11 20.49 -11.38
C ASN A 20 -5.60 20.54 -11.06
N GLY A 21 -6.16 19.53 -10.41
CA GLY A 21 -7.57 19.49 -10.00
C GLY A 21 -7.94 20.68 -9.11
N THR A 22 -9.12 21.26 -9.30
CA THR A 22 -9.62 22.42 -8.53
C THR A 22 -10.63 22.03 -7.46
N HIS A 23 -11.13 20.82 -7.51
CA HIS A 23 -12.10 20.27 -6.57
C HIS A 23 -11.61 18.91 -6.07
N TRP A 24 -11.82 18.64 -4.78
CA TRP A 24 -11.63 17.31 -4.24
C TRP A 24 -12.86 16.44 -4.56
N VAL A 25 -12.64 15.33 -5.21
CA VAL A 25 -13.67 14.33 -5.52
C VAL A 25 -13.19 13.00 -4.97
N PRO A 26 -13.90 12.37 -4.02
CA PRO A 26 -13.54 11.06 -3.53
C PRO A 26 -13.62 10.05 -4.68
N ALA A 27 -12.53 9.35 -4.93
CA ALA A 27 -12.51 8.26 -5.89
C ALA A 27 -13.02 6.98 -5.24
N GLU A 28 -13.74 6.16 -6.01
CA GLU A 28 -14.20 4.83 -5.60
C GLU A 28 -13.79 3.81 -6.66
N ALA A 29 -13.19 2.72 -6.20
CA ALA A 29 -12.92 1.54 -7.02
C ALA A 29 -13.99 0.49 -6.68
N ASP A 30 -14.85 0.20 -7.64
CA ASP A 30 -15.93 -0.79 -7.51
C ASP A 30 -15.57 -2.04 -8.30
N VAL A 31 -15.37 -3.16 -7.61
CA VAL A 31 -14.92 -4.43 -8.19
C VAL A 31 -15.74 -5.60 -7.65
N SER A 32 -15.97 -6.61 -8.49
CA SER A 32 -16.53 -7.88 -8.04
C SER A 32 -15.41 -8.88 -7.73
N ILE A 33 -15.57 -9.68 -6.66
CA ILE A 33 -14.66 -10.79 -6.36
C ILE A 33 -14.69 -11.89 -7.42
N ARG A 34 -15.79 -11.96 -8.20
CA ARG A 34 -16.02 -12.91 -9.29
C ARG A 34 -15.87 -12.23 -10.65
N PRO A 35 -15.84 -12.98 -11.77
CA PRO A 35 -15.82 -12.40 -13.12
C PRO A 35 -17.02 -11.49 -13.40
N GLY A 36 -18.21 -11.84 -12.89
CA GLY A 36 -19.44 -11.05 -13.01
C GLY A 36 -19.92 -10.46 -11.70
N TRP A 37 -21.01 -9.66 -11.78
CA TRP A 37 -21.63 -8.99 -10.63
C TRP A 37 -22.65 -9.87 -9.90
N TYR A 38 -23.08 -10.97 -10.53
CA TYR A 38 -24.06 -11.91 -10.00
C TYR A 38 -23.44 -13.28 -9.78
N TYR A 39 -24.07 -14.07 -8.92
CA TYR A 39 -23.62 -15.43 -8.62
C TYR A 39 -23.93 -16.39 -9.78
N HIS A 40 -22.94 -17.17 -10.18
CA HIS A 40 -23.08 -18.31 -11.07
C HIS A 40 -22.20 -19.45 -10.54
N ALA A 41 -22.80 -20.62 -10.27
CA ALA A 41 -22.08 -21.78 -9.72
C ALA A 41 -20.89 -22.22 -10.58
N TYR A 42 -20.96 -22.06 -11.92
CA TYR A 42 -19.85 -22.39 -12.82
C TYR A 42 -18.64 -21.43 -12.69
N GLU A 43 -18.74 -20.37 -11.90
CA GLU A 43 -17.67 -19.40 -11.60
C GLU A 43 -17.01 -19.62 -10.24
N ASP A 44 -17.43 -20.62 -9.46
CA ASP A 44 -16.87 -20.86 -8.11
C ASP A 44 -15.36 -21.09 -8.09
N HIS A 45 -14.79 -21.54 -9.22
CA HIS A 45 -13.35 -21.71 -9.40
C HIS A 45 -12.63 -20.51 -10.04
N LYS A 46 -13.33 -19.37 -10.25
CA LYS A 46 -12.82 -18.18 -10.93
C LYS A 46 -12.77 -16.94 -10.02
N LEU A 47 -12.73 -17.17 -8.72
CA LEU A 47 -12.53 -16.07 -7.78
C LEU A 47 -11.22 -15.37 -8.02
N LYS A 48 -11.18 -14.06 -7.77
CA LYS A 48 -9.91 -13.35 -7.70
C LYS A 48 -9.03 -13.95 -6.62
N THR A 49 -7.81 -14.23 -6.98
CA THR A 49 -6.78 -14.76 -6.09
C THR A 49 -6.33 -13.72 -5.08
N LEU A 50 -5.73 -14.15 -3.99
CA LEU A 50 -5.16 -13.23 -2.99
C LEU A 50 -4.20 -12.18 -3.59
N PRO A 51 -3.29 -12.50 -4.54
CA PRO A 51 -2.46 -11.48 -5.20
C PRO A 51 -3.26 -10.44 -5.97
N GLU A 52 -4.29 -10.87 -6.71
CA GLU A 52 -5.13 -9.95 -7.48
C GLU A 52 -5.91 -9.02 -6.55
N LEU A 53 -6.47 -9.54 -5.45
CA LEU A 53 -7.17 -8.76 -4.45
C LEU A 53 -6.21 -7.79 -3.72
N LEU A 54 -4.99 -8.24 -3.41
CA LEU A 54 -3.97 -7.41 -2.78
C LEU A 54 -3.49 -6.29 -3.72
N GLU A 55 -3.35 -6.57 -5.02
CA GLU A 55 -3.04 -5.54 -6.02
C GLU A 55 -4.16 -4.51 -6.12
N ILE A 56 -5.42 -4.94 -6.14
CA ILE A 56 -6.58 -4.05 -6.10
C ILE A 56 -6.56 -3.15 -4.85
N TYR A 57 -6.24 -3.72 -3.68
CA TYR A 57 -6.09 -2.95 -2.44
C TYR A 57 -5.04 -1.84 -2.56
N TYR A 58 -3.85 -2.16 -3.06
CA TYR A 58 -2.79 -1.18 -3.23
C TYR A 58 -3.08 -0.15 -4.32
N GLN A 59 -3.79 -0.54 -5.39
CA GLN A 59 -4.17 0.37 -6.48
C GLN A 59 -5.42 1.22 -6.17
N SER A 60 -6.20 0.87 -5.16
CA SER A 60 -7.37 1.65 -4.72
C SER A 60 -7.07 2.40 -3.42
N ILE A 61 -7.15 1.73 -2.28
CA ILE A 61 -6.91 2.34 -0.96
C ILE A 61 -5.51 2.96 -0.87
N GLY A 62 -4.50 2.26 -1.38
CA GLY A 62 -3.13 2.76 -1.43
C GLY A 62 -2.93 3.97 -2.34
N GLN A 63 -3.92 4.32 -3.15
CA GLN A 63 -3.89 5.43 -4.11
C GLN A 63 -5.01 6.46 -3.86
N ASN A 64 -5.43 6.60 -2.59
CA ASN A 64 -6.44 7.57 -2.18
C ASN A 64 -7.85 7.32 -2.76
N SER A 65 -8.24 6.07 -2.96
CA SER A 65 -9.57 5.67 -3.41
C SER A 65 -10.26 4.80 -2.37
N SER A 66 -11.57 4.90 -2.24
CA SER A 66 -12.37 3.89 -1.53
C SER A 66 -12.39 2.59 -2.32
N LEU A 67 -12.47 1.46 -1.63
CA LEU A 67 -12.62 0.16 -2.27
C LEU A 67 -13.97 -0.45 -1.87
N LEU A 68 -14.83 -0.66 -2.86
CA LEU A 68 -16.06 -1.43 -2.76
C LEU A 68 -15.88 -2.78 -3.44
N ILE A 69 -16.04 -3.87 -2.71
CA ILE A 69 -15.98 -5.23 -3.26
C ILE A 69 -17.37 -5.84 -3.24
N ASN A 70 -17.86 -6.22 -4.41
CA ASN A 70 -19.12 -6.94 -4.55
C ASN A 70 -18.94 -8.43 -4.26
N PHE A 71 -19.80 -8.97 -3.38
CA PHE A 71 -19.94 -10.39 -3.07
C PHE A 71 -21.33 -10.87 -3.49
N PRO A 72 -21.47 -11.50 -4.65
CA PRO A 72 -22.75 -12.03 -5.07
C PRO A 72 -23.25 -13.12 -4.13
N VAL A 73 -24.53 -13.05 -3.73
CA VAL A 73 -25.16 -14.10 -2.92
C VAL A 73 -25.55 -15.29 -3.79
N ASP A 74 -25.39 -16.49 -3.25
CA ASP A 74 -25.80 -17.74 -3.90
C ASP A 74 -27.33 -17.97 -3.83
N THR A 75 -27.78 -19.11 -4.32
CA THR A 75 -29.22 -19.48 -4.33
C THR A 75 -29.82 -19.65 -2.93
N ARG A 76 -29.00 -19.73 -1.87
CA ARG A 76 -29.45 -19.76 -0.47
C ARG A 76 -29.63 -18.35 0.08
N GLY A 77 -29.25 -17.29 -0.63
CA GLY A 77 -29.22 -15.91 -0.14
C GLY A 77 -28.03 -15.61 0.75
N LEU A 78 -26.98 -16.43 0.72
CA LEU A 78 -25.75 -16.28 1.51
C LEU A 78 -24.57 -15.99 0.60
N ILE A 79 -23.56 -15.30 1.13
CA ILE A 79 -22.24 -15.19 0.47
C ILE A 79 -21.63 -16.60 0.49
N PRO A 80 -21.14 -17.11 -0.68
CA PRO A 80 -20.48 -18.41 -0.72
C PRO A 80 -19.28 -18.52 0.20
N ASP A 81 -19.05 -19.68 0.82
CA ASP A 81 -17.95 -19.89 1.76
C ASP A 81 -16.58 -19.61 1.12
N SER A 82 -16.42 -19.90 -0.18
CA SER A 82 -15.20 -19.59 -0.94
C SER A 82 -14.91 -18.09 -1.02
N ASP A 83 -15.95 -17.27 -1.20
CA ASP A 83 -15.84 -15.80 -1.28
C ASP A 83 -15.51 -15.22 0.09
N VAL A 84 -16.13 -15.77 1.16
CA VAL A 84 -15.80 -15.42 2.55
C VAL A 84 -14.34 -15.74 2.84
N GLN A 85 -13.87 -16.93 2.47
CA GLN A 85 -12.47 -17.31 2.69
C GLN A 85 -11.49 -16.36 1.98
N ALA A 86 -11.75 -16.02 0.72
CA ALA A 86 -10.89 -15.14 -0.06
C ALA A 86 -10.77 -13.73 0.56
N ILE A 87 -11.87 -13.16 1.07
CA ILE A 87 -11.80 -11.83 1.72
C ILE A 87 -11.11 -11.90 3.09
N LEU A 88 -11.29 -12.99 3.83
CA LEU A 88 -10.59 -13.18 5.11
C LEU A 88 -9.08 -13.34 4.91
N GLU A 89 -8.65 -14.00 3.84
CA GLU A 89 -7.23 -14.09 3.45
C GLU A 89 -6.66 -12.73 3.09
N LEU A 90 -7.38 -11.92 2.30
CA LEU A 90 -6.99 -10.54 2.02
C LEU A 90 -6.88 -9.71 3.30
N ALA A 91 -7.89 -9.77 4.17
CA ALA A 91 -7.89 -9.03 5.43
C ALA A 91 -6.73 -9.43 6.35
N ALA A 92 -6.43 -10.73 6.42
CA ALA A 92 -5.30 -11.25 7.18
C ALA A 92 -3.96 -10.75 6.61
N LYS A 93 -3.80 -10.78 5.28
CA LYS A 93 -2.59 -10.30 4.62
C LYS A 93 -2.38 -8.80 4.79
N VAL A 94 -3.41 -7.99 4.60
CA VAL A 94 -3.34 -6.54 4.84
C VAL A 94 -2.99 -6.25 6.30
N LYS A 95 -3.61 -6.95 7.26
CA LYS A 95 -3.28 -6.82 8.68
C LYS A 95 -1.82 -7.20 8.97
N GLU A 96 -1.29 -8.23 8.32
CA GLU A 96 0.10 -8.64 8.45
C GLU A 96 1.05 -7.59 7.87
N ASP A 97 0.78 -7.08 6.66
CA ASP A 97 1.59 -6.08 5.97
C ASP A 97 1.78 -4.80 6.78
N PHE A 98 0.77 -4.42 7.56
CA PHE A 98 0.74 -3.21 8.37
C PHE A 98 0.75 -3.47 9.88
N ALA A 99 1.18 -4.66 10.32
CA ALA A 99 1.13 -5.05 11.73
C ALA A 99 2.01 -4.19 12.64
N VAL A 100 3.17 -3.76 12.16
CA VAL A 100 4.15 -3.00 12.96
C VAL A 100 4.59 -1.77 12.19
N ASN A 101 4.17 -0.59 12.67
CA ASN A 101 4.69 0.68 12.15
C ASN A 101 6.09 0.93 12.72
N LEU A 102 7.12 0.78 11.90
CA LEU A 102 8.53 0.98 12.27
C LEU A 102 8.85 2.45 12.59
N ALA A 103 7.98 3.39 12.21
CA ALA A 103 8.12 4.81 12.53
C ALA A 103 7.66 5.15 13.96
N THR A 104 6.88 4.27 14.60
CA THR A 104 6.40 4.51 15.97
C THR A 104 7.55 4.67 16.95
N GLY A 105 7.52 5.77 17.71
CA GLY A 105 8.54 6.07 18.73
C GLY A 105 9.91 6.48 18.17
N THR A 106 10.03 6.70 16.86
CA THR A 106 11.26 7.21 16.25
C THR A 106 11.39 8.72 16.41
N LYS A 107 12.60 9.24 16.19
CA LYS A 107 12.82 10.68 16.15
C LYS A 107 12.30 11.22 14.82
N VAL A 108 11.45 12.23 14.88
CA VAL A 108 10.95 12.94 13.71
C VAL A 108 11.30 14.42 13.80
N SER A 109 11.66 14.99 12.67
CA SER A 109 11.92 16.42 12.50
C SER A 109 11.33 16.93 11.20
N ALA A 110 11.08 18.21 11.09
CA ALA A 110 10.63 18.85 9.87
C ALA A 110 11.46 20.08 9.57
N SER A 111 11.54 20.47 8.30
CA SER A 111 12.24 21.67 7.85
C SER A 111 11.64 22.95 8.46
N SER A 112 10.34 22.96 8.71
CA SER A 112 9.61 24.04 9.35
C SER A 112 8.33 23.54 10.03
N SER A 113 7.71 24.38 10.86
CA SER A 113 6.41 24.11 11.47
C SER A 113 5.64 25.42 11.65
N ARG A 114 4.32 25.34 11.56
CA ARG A 114 3.41 26.46 11.75
C ARG A 114 3.38 26.97 13.21
N GLY A 115 3.84 26.17 14.15
CA GLY A 115 3.87 26.49 15.58
C GLY A 115 3.59 25.29 16.48
N ALA A 116 3.48 25.54 17.78
CA ALA A 116 3.40 24.47 18.80
C ALA A 116 2.23 23.47 18.63
N GLY A 117 1.14 23.86 17.96
CA GLY A 117 0.01 22.97 17.67
C GLY A 117 0.17 22.10 16.42
N TYR A 118 1.30 22.21 15.70
CA TYR A 118 1.50 21.58 14.39
C TYR A 118 2.91 21.00 14.24
N LEU A 119 3.37 20.32 15.31
CA LEU A 119 4.74 19.80 15.38
C LEU A 119 4.93 18.55 14.53
N ALA A 120 6.15 18.31 14.10
CA ALA A 120 6.50 17.11 13.33
C ALA A 120 6.10 15.79 14.03
N SER A 121 6.11 15.76 15.37
CA SER A 121 5.71 14.59 16.16
C SER A 121 4.26 14.14 15.94
N GLN A 122 3.39 15.03 15.46
CA GLN A 122 1.98 14.70 15.22
C GLN A 122 1.78 13.74 14.04
N VAL A 123 2.76 13.61 13.14
CA VAL A 123 2.67 12.62 12.06
C VAL A 123 2.88 11.17 12.55
N LEU A 124 3.17 10.96 13.83
CA LEU A 124 3.45 9.64 14.43
C LEU A 124 2.59 9.35 15.67
N ASP A 125 1.59 10.17 15.96
CA ASP A 125 0.81 10.07 17.21
C ASP A 125 -0.40 9.10 17.09
N GLY A 126 -0.66 8.57 15.88
CA GLY A 126 -1.76 7.66 15.61
C GLY A 126 -3.15 8.32 15.69
N ASN A 127 -3.19 9.65 15.61
CA ASN A 127 -4.41 10.45 15.68
C ASN A 127 -4.62 11.26 14.40
N TYR A 128 -5.49 10.81 13.52
CA TYR A 128 -5.77 11.50 12.27
C TYR A 128 -6.31 12.94 12.44
N ASP A 129 -6.85 13.30 13.60
CA ASP A 129 -7.38 14.65 13.87
C ASP A 129 -6.28 15.65 14.24
N SER A 130 -5.06 15.19 14.49
CA SER A 130 -3.86 16.01 14.61
C SER A 130 -3.03 15.95 13.34
N TYR A 131 -2.21 16.97 13.07
CA TYR A 131 -1.38 16.99 11.87
C TYR A 131 -0.19 17.96 12.01
N TRP A 132 0.90 17.62 11.36
CA TRP A 132 1.97 18.57 11.12
C TRP A 132 1.60 19.50 9.96
N SER A 133 2.01 20.78 10.09
CA SER A 133 1.93 21.75 9.02
C SER A 133 3.27 22.49 8.88
N SER A 134 3.72 22.74 7.65
CA SER A 134 4.82 23.67 7.39
C SER A 134 4.52 25.07 7.92
N ALA A 135 5.51 25.95 7.98
CA ALA A 135 5.31 27.33 8.37
C ALA A 135 4.33 28.04 7.44
N ALA A 136 3.65 29.05 7.97
CA ALA A 136 2.62 29.79 7.24
C ALA A 136 3.16 30.34 5.91
N GLY A 137 2.46 30.09 4.82
CA GLY A 137 2.83 30.50 3.47
C GLY A 137 3.84 29.60 2.75
N GLU A 138 4.43 28.61 3.42
CA GLU A 138 5.37 27.67 2.81
C GLU A 138 4.62 26.53 2.11
N ARG A 139 4.82 26.41 0.79
CA ARG A 139 4.20 25.39 -0.05
C ARG A 139 5.13 24.20 -0.33
N SER A 140 6.35 24.25 0.15
CA SER A 140 7.33 23.16 0.11
C SER A 140 7.99 23.01 1.47
N ALA A 141 8.19 21.78 1.90
CA ALA A 141 8.81 21.45 3.17
C ALA A 141 9.22 19.98 3.19
N SER A 142 9.91 19.55 4.23
CA SER A 142 10.27 18.13 4.39
C SER A 142 10.05 17.65 5.81
N VAL A 143 9.79 16.34 5.93
CA VAL A 143 9.77 15.60 7.20
C VAL A 143 10.80 14.48 7.14
N GLU A 144 11.62 14.37 8.17
CA GLU A 144 12.66 13.36 8.31
C GLU A 144 12.34 12.44 9.49
N LEU A 145 12.42 11.12 9.26
CA LEU A 145 12.34 10.09 10.27
C LEU A 145 13.73 9.50 10.50
N ASP A 146 14.18 9.44 11.76
CA ASP A 146 15.41 8.75 12.17
C ASP A 146 15.05 7.57 13.08
N PHE A 147 15.22 6.37 12.57
CA PHE A 147 14.92 5.13 13.28
C PHE A 147 15.94 4.80 14.37
N GLY A 148 17.03 5.59 14.49
CA GLY A 148 18.12 5.36 15.42
C GLY A 148 19.08 4.22 15.02
N LEU A 149 18.55 3.20 14.35
CA LEU A 149 19.30 2.08 13.79
C LEU A 149 18.75 1.76 12.40
N PRO A 150 19.55 1.15 11.50
CA PRO A 150 19.05 0.71 10.20
C PRO A 150 17.86 -0.23 10.36
N ARG A 151 16.76 0.06 9.66
CA ARG A 151 15.54 -0.75 9.59
C ARG A 151 15.33 -1.22 8.16
N SER A 152 14.85 -2.46 8.01
CA SER A 152 14.41 -2.98 6.72
C SER A 152 12.92 -2.71 6.56
N PHE A 153 12.52 -2.16 5.41
CA PHE A 153 11.13 -1.83 5.08
C PHE A 153 10.90 -1.86 3.57
N ASN A 154 9.63 -1.96 3.18
CA ASN A 154 9.21 -1.94 1.78
C ASN A 154 7.84 -1.28 1.55
N ARG A 155 7.25 -0.69 2.60
CA ARG A 155 6.00 0.10 2.50
C ARG A 155 6.17 1.42 3.24
N ILE A 156 5.69 2.50 2.62
CA ILE A 156 5.62 3.82 3.23
C ILE A 156 4.20 4.34 3.06
N LEU A 157 3.55 4.67 4.16
CA LEU A 157 2.22 5.25 4.19
C LEU A 157 2.33 6.74 4.51
N ILE A 158 1.59 7.55 3.75
CA ILE A 158 1.50 9.00 3.95
C ILE A 158 0.02 9.37 3.91
N GLN A 159 -0.45 10.15 4.89
CA GLN A 159 -1.82 10.66 4.93
C GLN A 159 -1.82 12.17 5.07
N GLU A 160 -2.52 12.88 4.17
CA GLU A 160 -2.82 14.29 4.35
C GLU A 160 -4.05 14.47 5.25
N TYR A 161 -4.07 15.58 5.98
CA TYR A 161 -5.27 16.02 6.70
C TYR A 161 -6.25 16.66 5.71
N VAL A 162 -7.02 15.84 5.00
CA VAL A 162 -7.89 16.27 3.90
C VAL A 162 -9.11 17.07 4.34
N ASN A 163 -9.42 17.12 5.64
CA ASN A 163 -10.52 17.95 6.17
C ASN A 163 -10.35 19.45 5.86
N LEU A 164 -9.11 19.90 5.63
CA LEU A 164 -8.77 21.24 5.18
C LEU A 164 -8.36 21.31 3.70
N GLY A 165 -8.67 20.27 2.94
CA GLY A 165 -8.38 20.13 1.52
C GLY A 165 -7.10 19.34 1.24
N GLN A 166 -7.10 18.61 0.14
CA GLN A 166 -5.91 17.96 -0.42
C GLN A 166 -5.01 19.02 -1.04
N ARG A 167 -3.74 19.08 -0.65
CA ARG A 167 -2.84 20.18 -0.99
C ARG A 167 -1.60 19.77 -1.73
N VAL A 168 -0.97 18.65 -1.35
CA VAL A 168 0.28 18.19 -1.98
C VAL A 168 0.02 17.81 -3.43
N SER A 169 0.84 18.35 -4.35
CA SER A 169 0.79 18.08 -5.79
C SER A 169 2.07 17.44 -6.33
N ALA A 170 3.17 17.46 -5.56
CA ALA A 170 4.40 16.74 -5.89
C ALA A 170 5.18 16.43 -4.61
N PHE A 171 5.69 15.20 -4.51
CA PHE A 171 6.54 14.78 -3.40
C PHE A 171 7.59 13.75 -3.83
N THR A 172 8.69 13.66 -3.06
CA THR A 172 9.68 12.59 -3.17
C THR A 172 9.94 11.97 -1.80
N VAL A 173 10.39 10.72 -1.83
CA VAL A 173 10.92 10.04 -0.65
C VAL A 173 12.37 9.67 -0.93
N GLU A 174 13.24 9.94 0.03
CA GLU A 174 14.65 9.64 -0.03
C GLU A 174 15.06 8.78 1.17
N LYS A 175 16.08 7.95 0.99
CA LYS A 175 16.75 7.22 2.07
C LYS A 175 18.17 7.74 2.24
N GLU A 176 18.66 7.71 3.49
CA GLU A 176 20.06 8.03 3.76
C GLU A 176 20.92 6.79 3.59
N VAL A 177 22.03 6.95 2.87
CA VAL A 177 23.09 5.96 2.70
C VAL A 177 24.43 6.66 2.83
N GLU A 178 25.22 6.31 3.84
CA GLU A 178 26.56 6.88 4.09
C GLU A 178 26.56 8.42 4.13
N GLY A 179 25.56 9.02 4.76
CA GLY A 179 25.41 10.48 4.89
C GLY A 179 24.88 11.18 3.64
N LYS A 180 24.48 10.44 2.61
CA LYS A 180 23.89 10.99 1.37
C LYS A 180 22.44 10.58 1.22
N TRP A 181 21.62 11.52 0.76
CA TRP A 181 20.23 11.24 0.41
C TRP A 181 20.13 10.68 -1.01
N LEU A 182 19.55 9.50 -1.13
CA LEU A 182 19.32 8.81 -2.41
C LEU A 182 17.82 8.68 -2.67
N PRO A 183 17.37 8.87 -3.91
CA PRO A 183 15.97 8.70 -4.29
C PRO A 183 15.46 7.30 -3.94
N LEU A 184 14.24 7.20 -3.43
CA LEU A 184 13.57 5.94 -3.12
C LEU A 184 12.20 5.85 -3.81
N ALA A 185 11.41 6.92 -3.77
CA ALA A 185 10.11 6.98 -4.42
C ALA A 185 9.73 8.43 -4.73
N GLN A 186 8.73 8.61 -5.58
CA GLN A 186 8.14 9.91 -5.88
C GLN A 186 6.65 9.75 -6.22
N GLY A 187 5.92 10.84 -6.16
CA GLY A 187 4.51 10.89 -6.53
C GLY A 187 4.02 12.32 -6.72
N THR A 188 2.80 12.45 -7.23
CA THR A 188 2.14 13.74 -7.43
C THR A 188 1.29 14.11 -6.22
N THR A 189 0.17 13.43 -6.00
CA THR A 189 -0.77 13.73 -4.91
C THR A 189 -0.67 12.67 -3.81
N ILE A 190 -1.10 13.03 -2.62
CA ILE A 190 -1.18 12.12 -1.47
C ILE A 190 -2.65 11.82 -1.15
N GLY A 191 -3.40 12.81 -0.73
CA GLY A 191 -4.79 12.67 -0.30
C GLY A 191 -4.94 11.98 1.05
N TYR A 192 -6.10 11.36 1.27
CA TYR A 192 -6.39 10.67 2.53
C TYR A 192 -5.40 9.54 2.83
N THR A 193 -4.98 8.78 1.80
CA THR A 193 -4.01 7.70 1.97
C THR A 193 -3.19 7.50 0.70
N ARG A 194 -1.87 7.49 0.85
CA ARG A 194 -0.92 7.06 -0.17
C ARG A 194 -0.01 5.99 0.42
N ILE A 195 -0.02 4.80 -0.18
CA ILE A 195 0.86 3.70 0.19
C ILE A 195 1.85 3.48 -0.95
N LEU A 196 3.12 3.73 -0.67
CA LEU A 196 4.21 3.48 -1.61
C LEU A 196 4.75 2.07 -1.39
N ARG A 197 4.82 1.28 -2.44
CA ARG A 197 5.56 0.02 -2.47
C ARG A 197 6.96 0.31 -3.01
N VAL A 198 7.96 0.12 -2.19
CA VAL A 198 9.36 0.30 -2.55
C VAL A 198 10.08 -1.05 -2.54
N PRO A 199 11.21 -1.20 -3.26
CA PRO A 199 12.05 -2.38 -3.10
C PRO A 199 12.46 -2.58 -1.65
N ASP A 200 12.76 -3.81 -1.23
CA ASP A 200 13.30 -4.08 0.09
C ASP A 200 14.49 -3.16 0.34
N THR A 201 14.32 -2.30 1.31
CA THR A 201 15.23 -1.18 1.59
C THR A 201 15.68 -1.24 3.03
N GLN A 202 16.98 -1.07 3.25
CA GLN A 202 17.53 -0.88 4.58
C GLN A 202 18.08 0.56 4.69
N SER A 203 17.64 1.29 5.72
CA SER A 203 18.14 2.63 6.03
C SER A 203 17.90 2.99 7.48
N GLN A 204 18.75 3.85 8.06
CA GLN A 204 18.51 4.44 9.36
C GLN A 204 17.58 5.65 9.28
N LYS A 205 17.58 6.37 8.13
CA LYS A 205 16.79 7.57 7.97
C LYS A 205 16.06 7.58 6.62
N ILE A 206 14.86 8.14 6.62
CA ILE A 206 14.14 8.51 5.40
C ILE A 206 13.70 9.96 5.51
N ARG A 207 13.58 10.62 4.35
CA ARG A 207 13.07 11.97 4.25
C ARG A 207 11.98 12.04 3.18
N ILE A 208 10.87 12.66 3.53
CA ILE A 208 9.78 12.94 2.61
C ILE A 208 9.83 14.43 2.31
N ASN A 209 10.04 14.78 1.04
CA ASN A 209 10.06 16.16 0.56
C ASN A 209 8.72 16.44 -0.13
N PHE A 210 7.95 17.35 0.41
CA PHE A 210 6.77 17.92 -0.24
C PHE A 210 7.26 19.07 -1.12
N LEU A 211 7.35 18.83 -2.42
CA LEU A 211 7.99 19.73 -3.37
C LEU A 211 7.07 20.86 -3.79
N GLU A 212 5.79 20.53 -3.98
CA GLU A 212 4.75 21.47 -4.40
C GLU A 212 3.43 21.17 -3.67
N ALA A 213 2.75 22.22 -3.25
CA ALA A 213 1.42 22.13 -2.66
C ALA A 213 0.59 23.37 -2.98
N LYS A 214 -0.74 23.24 -2.98
CA LYS A 214 -1.70 24.33 -3.19
C LYS A 214 -1.85 25.27 -1.97
N GLY A 215 -1.32 24.86 -0.85
CA GLY A 215 -1.23 25.60 0.42
C GLY A 215 -0.12 24.96 1.24
N GLU A 216 -0.03 25.27 2.53
CA GLU A 216 0.89 24.57 3.42
C GLU A 216 0.60 23.06 3.41
N PRO A 217 1.60 22.16 3.22
CA PRO A 217 1.41 20.71 3.43
C PRO A 217 0.85 20.44 4.84
N LEU A 218 -0.17 19.59 4.91
CA LEU A 218 -0.79 19.15 6.16
C LEU A 218 -0.73 17.62 6.21
N ILE A 219 0.16 17.08 7.00
CA ILE A 219 0.35 15.62 7.09
C ILE A 219 -0.15 15.13 8.44
N ALA A 220 -1.16 14.25 8.38
CA ALA A 220 -1.78 13.67 9.57
C ALA A 220 -0.98 12.46 10.07
N GLU A 221 -0.54 11.58 9.17
CA GLU A 221 0.12 10.33 9.58
C GLU A 221 1.22 9.92 8.61
N LEU A 222 2.29 9.35 9.16
CA LEU A 222 3.34 8.64 8.44
C LEU A 222 3.50 7.24 9.01
N GLY A 223 3.62 6.26 8.11
CA GLY A 223 3.89 4.88 8.49
C GLY A 223 4.99 4.27 7.64
N VAL A 224 5.78 3.40 8.25
CA VAL A 224 6.83 2.63 7.56
C VAL A 224 6.72 1.19 7.99
N TYR A 225 6.63 0.27 7.03
CA TYR A 225 6.34 -1.14 7.32
C TYR A 225 7.24 -2.08 6.50
N ALA A 226 7.49 -3.25 7.08
CA ALA A 226 8.15 -4.37 6.43
C ALA A 226 7.11 -5.44 6.11
N ALA A 227 6.42 -5.30 4.98
CA ALA A 227 5.42 -6.26 4.55
C ALA A 227 6.12 -7.56 4.11
N PRO A 228 5.74 -8.73 4.69
CA PRO A 228 6.30 -10.00 4.28
C PRO A 228 6.00 -10.32 2.82
N ALA A 229 6.94 -10.96 2.13
CA ALA A 229 6.71 -11.42 0.77
C ALA A 229 5.52 -12.39 0.72
N LEU A 230 4.70 -12.26 -0.33
CA LEU A 230 3.62 -13.19 -0.57
C LEU A 230 4.18 -14.48 -1.16
N VAL A 231 4.21 -15.53 -0.34
CA VAL A 231 4.70 -16.84 -0.77
C VAL A 231 3.52 -17.67 -1.29
N PHE A 232 3.62 -18.10 -2.54
CA PHE A 232 2.63 -18.99 -3.16
C PHE A 232 3.02 -20.45 -3.00
N PRO A 233 2.03 -21.37 -2.94
CA PRO A 233 2.31 -22.78 -3.05
C PRO A 233 3.13 -23.07 -4.33
N PRO A 234 4.13 -23.96 -4.25
CA PRO A 234 4.90 -24.32 -5.43
C PRO A 234 4.03 -24.97 -6.49
N LYS A 235 4.29 -24.66 -7.75
CA LYS A 235 3.62 -25.31 -8.87
C LYS A 235 4.24 -26.68 -9.11
N ILE A 236 3.44 -27.73 -8.99
CA ILE A 236 3.84 -29.12 -9.27
C ILE A 236 3.28 -29.51 -10.64
N THR A 237 4.15 -29.93 -11.54
CA THR A 237 3.76 -30.40 -12.88
C THR A 237 4.33 -31.77 -13.15
N ARG A 238 3.64 -32.57 -13.96
CA ARG A 238 4.10 -33.89 -14.39
C ARG A 238 4.09 -33.97 -15.92
N SER A 239 5.22 -34.32 -16.52
CA SER A 239 5.32 -34.55 -17.96
C SER A 239 4.64 -35.86 -18.38
N THR A 240 4.39 -36.02 -19.66
CA THR A 240 3.90 -37.29 -20.24
C THR A 240 4.88 -38.45 -20.04
N ALA A 241 6.15 -38.15 -19.86
CA ALA A 241 7.20 -39.16 -19.55
C ALA A 241 7.26 -39.48 -18.04
N GLY A 242 6.36 -38.87 -17.22
CA GLY A 242 6.31 -39.15 -15.79
C GLY A 242 7.24 -38.27 -14.94
N LEU A 243 8.02 -37.37 -15.53
CA LEU A 243 8.93 -36.47 -14.79
C LEU A 243 8.09 -35.45 -14.03
N VAL A 244 8.35 -35.30 -12.73
CA VAL A 244 7.72 -34.28 -11.88
C VAL A 244 8.68 -33.10 -11.76
N SER A 245 8.14 -31.91 -11.97
CA SER A 245 8.83 -30.62 -11.74
C SER A 245 8.10 -29.82 -10.68
N ILE A 246 8.83 -29.26 -9.72
CA ILE A 246 8.33 -28.39 -8.67
C ILE A 246 9.00 -27.03 -8.87
N THR A 247 8.20 -25.96 -9.01
CA THR A 247 8.72 -24.61 -9.23
C THR A 247 8.07 -23.65 -8.24
N ALA A 248 8.88 -22.81 -7.59
CA ALA A 248 8.41 -21.70 -6.77
C ALA A 248 8.07 -20.49 -7.64
N SER A 249 7.23 -19.61 -7.14
CA SER A 249 6.89 -18.32 -7.79
C SER A 249 8.05 -17.34 -7.75
N ASP A 250 8.93 -17.45 -6.75
CA ASP A 250 10.12 -16.62 -6.58
C ASP A 250 11.37 -17.51 -6.67
N PRO A 251 12.35 -17.21 -7.55
CA PRO A 251 13.57 -17.97 -7.69
C PRO A 251 14.49 -17.94 -6.46
N GLY A 252 14.25 -17.02 -5.51
CA GLY A 252 14.96 -16.94 -4.23
C GLY A 252 14.43 -17.88 -3.16
N LEU A 253 13.30 -18.59 -3.40
CA LEU A 253 12.73 -19.52 -2.44
C LEU A 253 13.35 -20.91 -2.55
N GLU A 254 13.70 -21.50 -1.42
CA GLU A 254 14.10 -22.91 -1.33
C GLU A 254 12.85 -23.79 -1.23
N ILE A 255 12.85 -24.91 -1.96
CA ILE A 255 11.74 -25.86 -1.98
C ILE A 255 12.15 -27.13 -1.23
N TYR A 256 11.44 -27.41 -0.15
CA TYR A 256 11.57 -28.64 0.62
C TYR A 256 10.41 -29.58 0.28
N TYR A 257 10.68 -30.86 0.05
CA TYR A 257 9.66 -31.86 -0.26
C TYR A 257 9.97 -33.19 0.34
N THR A 258 8.96 -34.04 0.53
CA THR A 258 9.06 -35.42 0.95
C THR A 258 8.36 -36.29 -0.08
N LEU A 259 8.75 -37.59 -0.13
CA LEU A 259 8.15 -38.59 -1.02
C LEU A 259 7.21 -39.56 -0.29
N ASP A 260 7.20 -39.54 1.03
CA ASP A 260 6.47 -40.43 1.92
C ASP A 260 5.23 -39.82 2.56
N GLY A 261 4.91 -38.53 2.21
CA GLY A 261 3.78 -37.78 2.78
C GLY A 261 4.05 -37.18 4.16
N SER A 262 5.28 -37.29 4.68
CA SER A 262 5.67 -36.54 5.89
C SER A 262 5.78 -35.04 5.60
N LEU A 263 5.73 -34.22 6.67
CA LEU A 263 5.96 -32.77 6.51
C LEU A 263 7.44 -32.52 6.18
N PRO A 264 7.72 -31.73 5.14
CA PRO A 264 9.09 -31.30 4.86
C PRO A 264 9.66 -30.51 6.04
N LEU A 265 10.90 -30.79 6.41
CA LEU A 265 11.65 -30.01 7.40
C LEU A 265 12.70 -29.17 6.68
N ALA A 266 12.84 -27.90 7.08
CA ALA A 266 13.90 -27.01 6.61
C ALA A 266 15.21 -27.28 7.32
#